data_2812c4295a8506a2a10ddf68fbcf16e3
#
_entry.id   2812c4295a8506a2a10ddf68fbcf16e3
#
_cell.length_a   1.000
_cell.length_b   1.000
_cell.length_c   1.000
_cell.angle_alpha   90.00
_cell.angle_beta   90.00
_cell.angle_gamma   90.00
#
_symmetry.space_group_name_H-M   'P 1'
#
loop_
_entity.id
_entity.type
_entity.pdbx_description
1 polymer ?
#
loop_
_entity_poly.entity_id
_entity_poly.type
_entity_poly.pdbx_seq_one_letter_code
_entity_poly.pdbx_strand_id
1 'polypeptide(L)'
;MMGVDEMLDQLKRACAIAKKDIRIYYLNGPVVIFGILVPGFLFLAFVIGRDLSINFLVAGLLGMTVFFTSTSVTPVIAPTETQTRNLERLAAAPISITTALFGDVLASVFFGIAISLVPVLLGVTFGVTITHPFILALGIVLAAFCFSAMGLIFSSIPTGATSTVMMLSTMVRFPLVFISGVFIPVGDLPSWGQALASLSPLTYLTDLCRYSFQDINNHYPVSVDIAALAIFLMIFMAAATKLHERSLPKRL
;
A
#
# COMPACT_ATOMS: atom_id res chain seq x y z
N MET A 1 -9.84 -22.01 -21.12
CA MET A 1 -10.68 -20.93 -20.56
C MET A 1 -11.25 -21.44 -19.25
N MET A 2 -10.89 -20.83 -18.12
CA MET A 2 -11.52 -21.16 -16.83
C MET A 2 -13.01 -20.81 -16.91
N GLY A 3 -13.86 -21.74 -16.45
CA GLY A 3 -15.30 -21.50 -16.38
C GLY A 3 -15.63 -20.42 -15.33
N VAL A 4 -16.80 -19.77 -15.48
CA VAL A 4 -17.27 -18.73 -14.52
C VAL A 4 -17.35 -19.27 -13.11
N ASP A 5 -17.76 -20.54 -12.95
CA ASP A 5 -17.85 -21.23 -11.65
C ASP A 5 -16.47 -21.42 -11.01
N GLU A 6 -15.45 -21.72 -11.80
CA GLU A 6 -14.07 -21.88 -11.33
C GLU A 6 -13.48 -20.55 -10.87
N MET A 7 -13.77 -19.45 -11.58
CA MET A 7 -13.39 -18.10 -11.16
C MET A 7 -14.07 -17.68 -9.85
N LEU A 8 -15.35 -17.98 -9.69
CA LEU A 8 -16.09 -17.68 -8.47
C LEU A 8 -15.53 -18.45 -7.27
N ASP A 9 -15.15 -19.72 -7.47
CA ASP A 9 -14.54 -20.51 -6.41
C ASP A 9 -13.16 -20.01 -6.00
N GLN A 10 -12.33 -19.58 -6.95
CA GLN A 10 -11.04 -18.96 -6.65
C GLN A 10 -11.22 -17.64 -5.89
N LEU A 11 -12.22 -16.84 -6.26
CA LEU A 11 -12.52 -15.59 -5.54
C LEU A 11 -13.00 -15.86 -4.10
N LYS A 12 -13.87 -16.86 -3.87
CA LYS A 12 -14.29 -17.26 -2.51
C LYS A 12 -13.10 -17.71 -1.67
N ARG A 13 -12.15 -18.45 -2.26
CA ARG A 13 -10.92 -18.91 -1.59
C ARG A 13 -10.02 -17.72 -1.25
N ALA A 14 -9.83 -16.77 -2.14
CA ALA A 14 -9.09 -15.53 -1.88
C ALA A 14 -9.73 -14.73 -0.73
N CYS A 15 -11.06 -14.59 -0.71
CA CYS A 15 -11.77 -13.93 0.39
C CYS A 15 -11.62 -14.67 1.73
N ALA A 16 -11.57 -16.02 1.71
CA ALA A 16 -11.33 -16.80 2.93
C ALA A 16 -9.92 -16.56 3.48
N ILE A 17 -8.90 -16.49 2.60
CA ILE A 17 -7.53 -16.12 2.97
C ILE A 17 -7.49 -14.72 3.53
N ALA A 18 -8.10 -13.74 2.85
CA ALA A 18 -8.17 -12.36 3.32
C ALA A 18 -8.80 -12.26 4.72
N LYS A 19 -9.88 -12.99 4.98
CA LYS A 19 -10.52 -13.04 6.30
C LYS A 19 -9.59 -13.63 7.37
N LYS A 20 -8.84 -14.68 7.04
CA LYS A 20 -7.81 -15.26 7.91
C LYS A 20 -6.75 -14.22 8.25
N ASP A 21 -6.20 -13.54 7.25
CA ASP A 21 -5.11 -12.59 7.41
C ASP A 21 -5.54 -11.37 8.21
N ILE A 22 -6.73 -10.84 7.96
CA ILE A 22 -7.30 -9.74 8.76
C ILE A 22 -7.32 -10.13 10.25
N ARG A 23 -7.77 -11.34 10.57
CA ARG A 23 -7.91 -11.81 11.97
C ARG A 23 -6.56 -12.07 12.62
N ILE A 24 -5.60 -12.64 11.89
CA ILE A 24 -4.32 -13.09 12.45
C ILE A 24 -3.30 -11.95 12.48
N TYR A 25 -3.22 -11.17 11.41
CA TYR A 25 -2.12 -10.22 11.22
C TYR A 25 -2.54 -8.76 11.40
N TYR A 26 -3.71 -8.36 10.90
CA TYR A 26 -4.09 -6.95 10.86
C TYR A 26 -4.81 -6.46 12.12
N LEU A 27 -5.64 -7.27 12.75
CA LEU A 27 -6.34 -6.92 14.00
C LEU A 27 -5.44 -7.01 15.25
N ASN A 28 -4.15 -6.80 15.08
CA ASN A 28 -3.21 -6.70 16.18
C ASN A 28 -3.00 -5.23 16.56
N GLY A 29 -3.12 -4.93 17.87
CA GLY A 29 -2.96 -3.56 18.38
C GLY A 29 -1.71 -2.85 17.86
N PRO A 30 -0.50 -3.46 17.89
CA PRO A 30 0.70 -2.86 17.31
C PRO A 30 0.57 -2.45 15.84
N VAL A 31 -0.05 -3.25 14.99
CA VAL A 31 -0.21 -2.96 13.56
C VAL A 31 -1.10 -1.74 13.34
N VAL A 32 -2.23 -1.66 14.06
CA VAL A 32 -3.15 -0.51 14.00
C VAL A 32 -2.47 0.75 14.52
N ILE A 33 -1.81 0.66 15.67
CA ILE A 33 -1.12 1.79 16.30
C ILE A 33 0.00 2.29 15.38
N PHE A 34 0.88 1.43 14.89
CA PHE A 34 1.96 1.83 14.00
C PHE A 34 1.46 2.32 12.64
N GLY A 35 0.36 1.78 12.12
CA GLY A 35 -0.28 2.25 10.88
C GLY A 35 -0.79 3.69 10.96
N ILE A 36 -1.13 4.18 12.16
CA ILE A 36 -1.62 5.54 12.39
C ILE A 36 -0.51 6.43 12.97
N LEU A 37 0.20 5.97 14.00
CA LEU A 37 1.17 6.80 14.73
C LEU A 37 2.40 7.13 13.89
N VAL A 38 2.95 6.16 13.14
CA VAL A 38 4.16 6.42 12.35
C VAL A 38 3.92 7.49 11.28
N PRO A 39 2.91 7.38 10.39
CA PRO A 39 2.61 8.46 9.46
C PRO A 39 2.26 9.76 10.17
N GLY A 40 1.52 9.72 11.27
CA GLY A 40 1.15 10.90 12.04
C GLY A 40 2.35 11.63 12.64
N PHE A 41 3.27 10.92 13.29
CA PHE A 41 4.48 11.54 13.87
C PHE A 41 5.46 12.04 12.81
N LEU A 42 5.69 11.26 11.73
CA LEU A 42 6.53 11.71 10.62
C LEU A 42 5.94 12.99 10.02
N PHE A 43 4.64 12.99 9.79
CA PHE A 43 3.95 14.14 9.25
C PHE A 43 4.09 15.37 10.16
N LEU A 44 3.80 15.24 11.46
CA LEU A 44 3.96 16.33 12.44
C LEU A 44 5.41 16.84 12.46
N ALA A 45 6.40 15.97 12.47
CA ALA A 45 7.80 16.36 12.50
C ALA A 45 8.22 17.25 11.31
N PHE A 46 7.61 17.04 10.13
CA PHE A 46 7.92 17.82 8.94
C PHE A 46 7.04 19.05 8.72
N VAL A 47 5.92 19.14 9.43
CA VAL A 47 4.93 20.21 9.29
C VAL A 47 5.13 21.31 10.34
N ILE A 48 5.61 20.98 11.54
CA ILE A 48 5.80 21.94 12.61
C ILE A 48 6.73 23.06 12.15
N GLY A 49 6.25 24.30 12.23
CA GLY A 49 7.01 25.50 11.87
C GLY A 49 6.98 25.85 10.37
N ARG A 50 6.11 25.23 9.58
CA ARG A 50 5.90 25.59 8.16
C ARG A 50 4.49 26.08 7.94
N ASP A 51 4.35 27.18 7.21
CA ASP A 51 3.05 27.71 6.77
C ASP A 51 2.57 26.96 5.51
N LEU A 52 1.97 25.77 5.72
CA LEU A 52 1.43 24.94 4.66
C LEU A 52 -0.10 24.93 4.72
N SER A 53 -0.76 24.83 3.56
CA SER A 53 -2.21 24.73 3.51
C SER A 53 -2.70 23.43 4.16
N ILE A 54 -3.87 23.49 4.82
CA ILE A 54 -4.46 22.30 5.45
C ILE A 54 -4.75 21.21 4.41
N ASN A 55 -5.09 21.58 3.17
CA ASN A 55 -5.34 20.65 2.07
C ASN A 55 -4.07 19.86 1.73
N PHE A 56 -2.93 20.56 1.63
CA PHE A 56 -1.61 19.94 1.42
C PHE A 56 -1.28 18.95 2.54
N LEU A 57 -1.50 19.37 3.77
CA LEU A 57 -1.21 18.59 4.97
C LEU A 57 -2.01 17.29 5.02
N VAL A 58 -3.31 17.38 4.80
CA VAL A 58 -4.21 16.22 4.83
C VAL A 58 -3.94 15.26 3.66
N ALA A 59 -3.64 15.79 2.46
CA ALA A 59 -3.28 14.97 1.31
C ALA A 59 -2.01 14.15 1.57
N GLY A 60 -0.97 14.78 2.13
CA GLY A 60 0.27 14.12 2.50
C GLY A 60 0.07 13.05 3.59
N LEU A 61 -0.66 13.38 4.65
CA LEU A 61 -0.97 12.45 5.72
C LEU A 61 -1.78 11.25 5.22
N LEU A 62 -2.77 11.48 4.36
CA LEU A 62 -3.58 10.43 3.76
C LEU A 62 -2.72 9.49 2.89
N GLY A 63 -1.88 10.05 2.01
CA GLY A 63 -0.97 9.28 1.17
C GLY A 63 -0.04 8.39 1.99
N MET A 64 0.60 8.96 3.03
CA MET A 64 1.46 8.22 3.95
C MET A 64 0.69 7.12 4.69
N THR A 65 -0.52 7.42 5.17
CA THR A 65 -1.33 6.44 5.90
C THR A 65 -1.67 5.24 5.03
N VAL A 66 -2.16 5.45 3.80
CA VAL A 66 -2.44 4.35 2.85
C VAL A 66 -1.16 3.57 2.56
N PHE A 67 -0.05 4.27 2.32
CA PHE A 67 1.23 3.63 2.01
C PHE A 67 1.74 2.74 3.15
N PHE A 68 1.83 3.28 4.36
CA PHE A 68 2.34 2.52 5.51
C PHE A 68 1.40 1.39 5.92
N THR A 69 0.09 1.60 5.89
CA THR A 69 -0.88 0.55 6.27
C THR A 69 -0.90 -0.59 5.26
N SER A 70 -0.94 -0.28 3.96
CA SER A 70 -0.96 -1.30 2.90
C SER A 70 0.36 -2.05 2.74
N THR A 71 1.48 -1.49 3.22
CA THR A 71 2.80 -2.15 3.20
C THR A 71 3.22 -2.72 4.56
N SER A 72 2.40 -2.62 5.60
CA SER A 72 2.82 -2.99 6.97
C SER A 72 2.97 -4.50 7.17
N VAL A 73 2.03 -5.26 6.70
CA VAL A 73 1.89 -6.69 7.01
C VAL A 73 2.26 -7.59 5.84
N THR A 74 1.90 -7.21 4.61
CA THR A 74 2.16 -8.02 3.41
C THR A 74 3.60 -8.54 3.28
N PRO A 75 4.66 -7.79 3.67
CA PRO A 75 6.03 -8.31 3.60
C PRO A 75 6.30 -9.51 4.50
N VAL A 76 5.58 -9.64 5.60
CA VAL A 76 5.87 -10.65 6.64
C VAL A 76 4.91 -11.83 6.64
N ILE A 77 3.86 -11.83 5.81
CA ILE A 77 2.87 -12.93 5.76
C ILE A 77 3.57 -14.25 5.43
N ALA A 78 4.18 -14.38 4.25
CA ALA A 78 4.78 -15.63 3.83
C ALA A 78 6.00 -16.05 4.69
N PRO A 79 6.89 -15.15 5.17
CA PRO A 79 7.88 -15.51 6.19
C PRO A 79 7.27 -16.07 7.47
N THR A 80 6.19 -15.48 7.99
CA THR A 80 5.50 -15.98 9.19
C THR A 80 4.85 -17.34 8.93
N GLU A 81 4.21 -17.51 7.78
CA GLU A 81 3.61 -18.80 7.39
C GLU A 81 4.67 -19.89 7.22
N THR A 82 5.87 -19.54 6.75
CA THR A 82 7.01 -20.45 6.71
C THR A 82 7.45 -20.87 8.12
N GLN A 83 7.60 -19.93 9.06
CA GLN A 83 7.96 -20.23 10.46
C GLN A 83 6.95 -21.12 11.15
N THR A 84 5.66 -20.87 10.91
CA THR A 84 4.56 -21.59 11.56
C THR A 84 4.14 -22.87 10.83
N ARG A 85 4.84 -23.24 9.74
CA ARG A 85 4.50 -24.36 8.85
C ARG A 85 3.08 -24.30 8.25
N ASN A 86 2.47 -23.15 8.26
CA ASN A 86 1.17 -22.93 7.62
C ASN A 86 1.30 -22.91 6.09
N LEU A 87 2.47 -22.53 5.57
CA LEU A 87 2.76 -22.53 4.14
C LEU A 87 2.64 -23.93 3.52
N GLU A 88 3.08 -24.97 4.23
CA GLU A 88 2.96 -26.39 3.81
C GLU A 88 1.48 -26.78 3.67
N ARG A 89 0.64 -26.35 4.62
CA ARG A 89 -0.82 -26.60 4.59
C ARG A 89 -1.49 -25.85 3.44
N LEU A 90 -1.05 -24.63 3.18
CA LEU A 90 -1.56 -23.81 2.06
C LEU A 90 -1.16 -24.43 0.72
N ALA A 91 0.07 -24.94 0.60
CA ALA A 91 0.59 -25.60 -0.60
C ALA A 91 -0.13 -26.96 -0.86
N ALA A 92 -0.58 -27.65 0.18
CA ALA A 92 -1.35 -28.88 0.06
C ALA A 92 -2.85 -28.65 -0.31
N ALA A 93 -3.33 -27.43 -0.17
CA ALA A 93 -4.70 -27.07 -0.55
C ALA A 93 -4.83 -26.88 -2.07
N PRO A 94 -5.99 -27.13 -2.68
CA PRO A 94 -6.23 -26.94 -4.10
C PRO A 94 -6.42 -25.45 -4.45
N ILE A 95 -5.40 -24.63 -4.14
CA ILE A 95 -5.41 -23.18 -4.29
C ILE A 95 -4.18 -22.80 -5.12
N SER A 96 -4.36 -21.94 -6.13
CA SER A 96 -3.23 -21.40 -6.88
C SER A 96 -2.45 -20.38 -6.05
N ILE A 97 -1.14 -20.27 -6.31
CA ILE A 97 -0.28 -19.25 -5.66
C ILE A 97 -0.87 -17.84 -5.90
N THR A 98 -1.30 -17.56 -7.12
CA THR A 98 -1.94 -16.29 -7.48
C THR A 98 -3.19 -15.99 -6.64
N THR A 99 -4.02 -17.01 -6.38
CA THR A 99 -5.21 -16.86 -5.51
C THR A 99 -4.82 -16.57 -4.06
N ALA A 100 -3.78 -17.22 -3.57
CA ALA A 100 -3.27 -16.97 -2.21
C ALA A 100 -2.76 -15.52 -2.08
N LEU A 101 -1.87 -15.10 -2.99
CA LEU A 101 -1.33 -13.74 -3.02
C LEU A 101 -2.43 -12.68 -3.19
N PHE A 102 -3.44 -12.97 -3.99
CA PHE A 102 -4.57 -12.06 -4.14
C PHE A 102 -5.39 -11.95 -2.86
N GLY A 103 -5.51 -13.02 -2.08
CA GLY A 103 -6.11 -13.00 -0.75
C GLY A 103 -5.35 -12.10 0.24
N ASP A 104 -4.01 -12.22 0.27
CA ASP A 104 -3.14 -11.37 1.09
C ASP A 104 -3.29 -9.89 0.71
N VAL A 105 -3.35 -9.60 -0.61
CA VAL A 105 -3.59 -8.23 -1.12
C VAL A 105 -4.95 -7.71 -0.69
N LEU A 106 -6.01 -8.50 -0.81
CA LEU A 106 -7.36 -8.08 -0.39
C LEU A 106 -7.43 -7.73 1.10
N ALA A 107 -6.77 -8.49 1.96
CA ALA A 107 -6.69 -8.20 3.39
C ALA A 107 -6.03 -6.85 3.65
N SER A 108 -4.91 -6.60 2.97
CA SER A 108 -4.16 -5.35 3.06
C SER A 108 -4.95 -4.15 2.54
N VAL A 109 -5.60 -4.29 1.39
CA VAL A 109 -6.43 -3.25 0.78
C VAL A 109 -7.58 -2.87 1.71
N PHE A 110 -8.29 -3.86 2.24
CA PHE A 110 -9.38 -3.61 3.19
C PHE A 110 -8.88 -2.81 4.41
N PHE A 111 -7.76 -3.22 4.98
CA PHE A 111 -7.17 -2.55 6.14
C PHE A 111 -6.66 -1.14 5.78
N GLY A 112 -5.98 -0.99 4.64
CA GLY A 112 -5.51 0.30 4.13
C GLY A 112 -6.63 1.30 3.93
N ILE A 113 -7.74 0.88 3.32
CA ILE A 113 -8.94 1.70 3.14
C ILE A 113 -9.57 2.05 4.49
N ALA A 114 -9.73 1.07 5.40
CA ALA A 114 -10.34 1.32 6.70
C ALA A 114 -9.56 2.36 7.52
N ILE A 115 -8.24 2.26 7.56
CA ILE A 115 -7.40 3.21 8.30
C ILE A 115 -7.30 4.56 7.59
N SER A 116 -7.37 4.62 6.25
CA SER A 116 -7.36 5.87 5.49
C SER A 116 -8.56 6.79 5.80
N LEU A 117 -9.64 6.24 6.34
CA LEU A 117 -10.76 7.05 6.81
C LEU A 117 -10.37 8.00 7.96
N VAL A 118 -9.36 7.64 8.76
CA VAL A 118 -8.90 8.49 9.88
C VAL A 118 -8.40 9.86 9.38
N PRO A 119 -7.39 9.95 8.49
CA PRO A 119 -6.96 11.26 7.98
C PRO A 119 -8.03 11.97 7.14
N VAL A 120 -8.90 11.25 6.44
CA VAL A 120 -10.02 11.86 5.71
C VAL A 120 -11.00 12.55 6.68
N LEU A 121 -11.42 11.85 7.72
CA LEU A 121 -12.31 12.40 8.75
C LEU A 121 -11.68 13.58 9.47
N LEU A 122 -10.40 13.46 9.86
CA LEU A 122 -9.64 14.57 10.44
C LEU A 122 -9.60 15.77 9.50
N GLY A 123 -9.31 15.57 8.20
CA GLY A 123 -9.31 16.65 7.22
C GLY A 123 -10.66 17.39 7.15
N VAL A 124 -11.76 16.66 7.09
CA VAL A 124 -13.12 17.24 7.07
C VAL A 124 -13.39 18.03 8.34
N THR A 125 -12.98 17.55 9.53
CA THR A 125 -13.17 18.32 10.79
C THR A 125 -12.34 19.61 10.83
N PHE A 126 -11.22 19.66 10.11
CA PHE A 126 -10.38 20.85 9.97
C PHE A 126 -10.78 21.76 8.78
N GLY A 127 -11.91 21.46 8.11
CA GLY A 127 -12.47 22.30 7.06
C GLY A 127 -12.00 21.97 5.65
N VAL A 128 -11.29 20.84 5.43
CA VAL A 128 -10.97 20.38 4.08
C VAL A 128 -12.23 19.95 3.36
N THR A 129 -12.48 20.51 2.19
CA THR A 129 -13.60 20.15 1.32
C THR A 129 -13.18 19.11 0.30
N ILE A 130 -13.91 18.00 0.22
CA ILE A 130 -13.67 16.95 -0.77
C ILE A 130 -14.49 17.28 -2.01
N THR A 131 -13.87 17.86 -3.03
CA THR A 131 -14.54 18.24 -4.28
C THR A 131 -14.72 17.09 -5.24
N HIS A 132 -13.77 16.15 -5.27
CA HIS A 132 -13.79 15.01 -6.18
C HIS A 132 -13.74 13.67 -5.41
N PRO A 133 -14.82 13.31 -4.66
CA PRO A 133 -14.80 12.12 -3.78
C PRO A 133 -14.59 10.81 -4.55
N PHE A 134 -15.06 10.74 -5.79
CA PHE A 134 -14.91 9.55 -6.62
C PHE A 134 -13.46 9.32 -7.04
N ILE A 135 -12.73 10.39 -7.41
CA ILE A 135 -11.32 10.33 -7.77
C ILE A 135 -10.48 9.97 -6.54
N LEU A 136 -10.81 10.57 -5.40
CA LEU A 136 -10.16 10.23 -4.12
C LEU A 136 -10.32 8.75 -3.77
N ALA A 137 -11.54 8.23 -3.81
CA ALA A 137 -11.82 6.83 -3.51
C ALA A 137 -11.11 5.88 -4.48
N LEU A 138 -11.17 6.17 -5.79
CA LEU A 138 -10.47 5.40 -6.83
C LEU A 138 -8.96 5.40 -6.60
N GLY A 139 -8.39 6.57 -6.30
CA GLY A 139 -6.96 6.73 -6.00
C GLY A 139 -6.54 5.90 -4.78
N ILE A 140 -7.29 5.99 -3.67
CA ILE A 140 -7.02 5.21 -2.45
C ILE A 140 -7.07 3.70 -2.73
N VAL A 141 -8.12 3.23 -3.41
CA VAL A 141 -8.28 1.80 -3.73
C VAL A 141 -7.13 1.32 -4.61
N LEU A 142 -6.85 2.02 -5.71
CA LEU A 142 -5.80 1.63 -6.67
C LEU A 142 -4.41 1.66 -6.02
N ALA A 143 -4.14 2.69 -5.22
CA ALA A 143 -2.89 2.79 -4.48
C ALA A 143 -2.74 1.71 -3.40
N ALA A 144 -3.81 1.37 -2.68
CA ALA A 144 -3.80 0.30 -1.69
C ALA A 144 -3.45 -1.05 -2.34
N PHE A 145 -4.02 -1.36 -3.52
CA PHE A 145 -3.62 -2.52 -4.31
C PHE A 145 -2.15 -2.47 -4.73
N CYS A 146 -1.70 -1.32 -5.25
CA CYS A 146 -0.33 -1.13 -5.71
C CYS A 146 0.68 -1.32 -4.57
N PHE A 147 0.46 -0.69 -3.43
CA PHE A 147 1.36 -0.78 -2.27
C PHE A 147 1.35 -2.16 -1.63
N SER A 148 0.20 -2.82 -1.59
CA SER A 148 0.10 -4.19 -1.13
C SER A 148 0.91 -5.14 -2.02
N ALA A 149 0.79 -5.01 -3.34
CA ALA A 149 1.57 -5.77 -4.30
C ALA A 149 3.08 -5.51 -4.15
N MET A 150 3.49 -4.27 -3.89
CA MET A 150 4.88 -3.93 -3.56
C MET A 150 5.35 -4.66 -2.29
N GLY A 151 4.51 -4.71 -1.26
CA GLY A 151 4.79 -5.44 -0.02
C GLY A 151 5.03 -6.94 -0.26
N LEU A 152 4.25 -7.56 -1.16
CA LEU A 152 4.42 -8.96 -1.52
C LEU A 152 5.76 -9.27 -2.20
N ILE A 153 6.40 -8.31 -2.89
CA ILE A 153 7.74 -8.50 -3.44
C ILE A 153 8.73 -8.84 -2.33
N PHE A 154 8.67 -8.13 -1.21
CA PHE A 154 9.53 -8.42 -0.05
C PHE A 154 9.16 -9.75 0.62
N SER A 155 7.88 -10.08 0.67
CA SER A 155 7.38 -11.36 1.18
C SER A 155 7.94 -12.56 0.41
N SER A 156 8.35 -12.38 -0.85
CA SER A 156 8.90 -13.45 -1.68
C SER A 156 10.31 -13.91 -1.28
N ILE A 157 11.02 -13.17 -0.44
CA ILE A 157 12.39 -13.53 0.00
C ILE A 157 12.33 -14.87 0.77
N PRO A 158 13.09 -15.89 0.35
CA PRO A 158 13.00 -17.24 0.93
C PRO A 158 13.69 -17.32 2.29
N THR A 159 13.05 -16.73 3.30
CA THR A 159 13.51 -16.75 4.70
C THR A 159 12.32 -16.85 5.63
N GLY A 160 12.51 -17.53 6.77
CA GLY A 160 11.56 -17.46 7.89
C GLY A 160 11.79 -16.25 8.80
N ALA A 161 12.89 -15.50 8.63
CA ALA A 161 13.21 -14.36 9.50
C ALA A 161 12.37 -13.12 9.12
N THR A 162 11.23 -12.95 9.76
CA THR A 162 10.32 -11.80 9.56
C THR A 162 11.00 -10.45 9.79
N SER A 163 11.93 -10.38 10.76
CA SER A 163 12.70 -9.18 11.07
C SER A 163 13.56 -8.72 9.89
N THR A 164 14.24 -9.65 9.20
CA THR A 164 15.07 -9.34 8.03
C THR A 164 14.22 -8.76 6.89
N VAL A 165 13.08 -9.38 6.61
CA VAL A 165 12.18 -8.91 5.56
C VAL A 165 11.59 -7.54 5.90
N MET A 166 11.23 -7.32 7.17
CA MET A 166 10.72 -6.03 7.63
C MET A 166 11.77 -4.93 7.51
N MET A 167 13.01 -5.22 7.87
CA MET A 167 14.13 -4.28 7.72
C MET A 167 14.34 -3.90 6.26
N LEU A 168 14.42 -4.86 5.34
CA LEU A 168 14.59 -4.61 3.91
C LEU A 168 13.43 -3.82 3.32
N SER A 169 12.19 -4.17 3.69
CA SER A 169 11.00 -3.43 3.28
C SER A 169 11.06 -1.98 3.76
N THR A 170 11.49 -1.76 5.00
CA THR A 170 11.60 -0.43 5.61
C THR A 170 12.67 0.41 4.91
N MET A 171 13.82 -0.19 4.55
CA MET A 171 14.89 0.50 3.80
C MET A 171 14.44 1.03 2.45
N VAL A 172 13.46 0.40 1.81
CA VAL A 172 12.89 0.89 0.54
C VAL A 172 11.75 1.89 0.78
N ARG A 173 10.91 1.64 1.78
CA ARG A 173 9.74 2.50 2.06
C ARG A 173 10.12 3.91 2.45
N PHE A 174 11.11 4.10 3.33
CA PHE A 174 11.48 5.44 3.78
C PHE A 174 11.97 6.34 2.64
N PRO A 175 12.94 5.96 1.80
CA PRO A 175 13.32 6.76 0.64
C PRO A 175 12.14 7.11 -0.26
N LEU A 176 11.24 6.14 -0.54
CA LEU A 176 10.06 6.39 -1.38
C LEU A 176 9.15 7.46 -0.78
N VAL A 177 8.97 7.51 0.54
CA VAL A 177 8.18 8.55 1.20
C VAL A 177 8.83 9.92 1.05
N PHE A 178 10.15 10.02 1.25
CA PHE A 178 10.86 11.31 1.19
C PHE A 178 10.88 11.92 -0.21
N ILE A 179 10.98 11.10 -1.26
CA ILE A 179 11.01 11.59 -2.65
C ILE A 179 9.61 11.78 -3.24
N SER A 180 8.55 11.32 -2.59
CA SER A 180 7.19 11.25 -3.16
C SER A 180 6.42 12.57 -3.21
N GLY A 181 7.04 13.67 -2.80
CA GLY A 181 6.32 14.96 -2.76
C GLY A 181 5.38 15.13 -1.56
N VAL A 182 5.34 14.18 -0.62
CA VAL A 182 4.50 14.27 0.60
C VAL A 182 4.85 15.49 1.44
N PHE A 183 6.13 15.77 1.62
CA PHE A 183 6.64 16.85 2.48
C PHE A 183 6.96 18.14 1.73
N ILE A 184 7.27 18.06 0.45
CA ILE A 184 7.62 19.18 -0.42
C ILE A 184 6.87 18.94 -1.73
N PRO A 185 6.14 19.93 -2.28
CA PRO A 185 5.49 19.78 -3.58
C PRO A 185 6.48 19.32 -4.65
N VAL A 186 6.05 18.40 -5.53
CA VAL A 186 6.95 17.89 -6.59
C VAL A 186 7.44 19.01 -7.50
N GLY A 187 6.59 20.01 -7.75
CA GLY A 187 6.94 21.18 -8.56
C GLY A 187 8.08 22.02 -8.00
N ASP A 188 8.30 22.02 -6.68
CA ASP A 188 9.35 22.76 -5.99
C ASP A 188 10.70 22.01 -5.95
N LEU A 189 10.69 20.73 -6.35
CA LEU A 189 11.90 19.92 -6.38
C LEU A 189 12.76 20.28 -7.61
N PRO A 190 14.10 20.18 -7.50
CA PRO A 190 14.96 20.29 -8.67
C PRO A 190 14.64 19.18 -9.70
N SER A 191 14.99 19.36 -10.96
CA SER A 191 14.64 18.44 -12.05
C SER A 191 15.01 16.97 -11.79
N TRP A 192 16.17 16.72 -11.16
CA TRP A 192 16.56 15.37 -10.75
C TRP A 192 15.66 14.82 -9.64
N GLY A 193 15.19 15.67 -8.73
CA GLY A 193 14.26 15.30 -7.66
C GLY A 193 12.87 14.94 -8.21
N GLN A 194 12.38 15.68 -9.20
CA GLN A 194 11.13 15.38 -9.91
C GLN A 194 11.22 14.03 -10.64
N ALA A 195 12.36 13.76 -11.28
CA ALA A 195 12.62 12.47 -11.93
C ALA A 195 12.63 11.30 -10.91
N LEU A 196 13.21 11.50 -9.72
CA LEU A 196 13.15 10.51 -8.65
C LEU A 196 11.73 10.36 -8.08
N ALA A 197 10.98 11.44 -7.91
CA ALA A 197 9.61 11.42 -7.45
C ALA A 197 8.71 10.59 -8.37
N SER A 198 8.93 10.66 -9.69
CA SER A 198 8.17 9.87 -10.66
C SER A 198 8.36 8.34 -10.54
N LEU A 199 9.41 7.89 -9.86
CA LEU A 199 9.65 6.46 -9.57
C LEU A 199 8.88 5.97 -8.33
N SER A 200 8.29 6.88 -7.55
CA SER A 200 7.51 6.53 -6.37
C SER A 200 6.03 6.47 -6.69
N PRO A 201 5.36 5.32 -6.53
CA PRO A 201 3.92 5.25 -6.73
C PRO A 201 3.14 6.09 -5.70
N LEU A 202 3.75 6.42 -4.56
CA LEU A 202 3.17 7.31 -3.56
C LEU A 202 2.99 8.75 -4.08
N THR A 203 3.85 9.19 -5.00
CA THR A 203 3.74 10.51 -5.65
C THR A 203 2.38 10.70 -6.32
N TYR A 204 1.96 9.71 -7.09
CA TYR A 204 0.71 9.76 -7.84
C TYR A 204 -0.53 9.69 -6.93
N LEU A 205 -0.46 8.94 -5.82
CA LEU A 205 -1.54 8.96 -4.83
C LEU A 205 -1.65 10.32 -4.15
N THR A 206 -0.54 10.89 -3.68
CA THR A 206 -0.56 12.20 -3.02
C THR A 206 -1.05 13.30 -3.96
N ASP A 207 -0.73 13.20 -5.25
CA ASP A 207 -1.18 14.14 -6.27
C ASP A 207 -2.70 14.03 -6.51
N LEU A 208 -3.24 12.81 -6.63
CA LEU A 208 -4.70 12.58 -6.68
C LEU A 208 -5.42 13.10 -5.44
N CYS A 209 -4.84 12.94 -4.25
CA CYS A 209 -5.41 13.48 -3.02
C CYS A 209 -5.44 15.01 -3.06
N ARG A 210 -4.35 15.67 -3.50
CA ARG A 210 -4.29 17.12 -3.67
C ARG A 210 -5.34 17.63 -4.65
N TYR A 211 -5.42 17.01 -5.81
CA TYR A 211 -6.45 17.33 -6.78
C TYR A 211 -7.86 17.22 -6.18
N SER A 212 -8.12 16.15 -5.40
CA SER A 212 -9.43 15.92 -4.79
C SER A 212 -9.78 16.91 -3.69
N PHE A 213 -8.77 17.53 -3.05
CA PHE A 213 -8.92 18.56 -2.03
C PHE A 213 -8.73 19.98 -2.56
N GLN A 214 -8.67 20.16 -3.88
CA GLN A 214 -8.40 21.45 -4.54
C GLN A 214 -7.12 22.14 -4.03
N ASP A 215 -6.07 21.37 -3.79
CA ASP A 215 -4.75 21.94 -3.55
C ASP A 215 -4.13 22.37 -4.89
N ILE A 216 -3.57 23.57 -4.91
CA ILE A 216 -2.87 24.12 -6.08
C ILE A 216 -1.56 23.41 -6.41
N ASN A 217 -1.08 22.56 -5.51
CA ASN A 217 0.20 21.87 -5.64
C ASN A 217 0.10 20.49 -6.34
N ASN A 218 -1.02 20.18 -7.00
CA ASN A 218 -1.06 19.00 -7.86
C ASN A 218 -0.17 19.21 -9.08
N HIS A 219 0.60 18.20 -9.44
CA HIS A 219 1.66 18.32 -10.47
C HIS A 219 1.29 17.63 -11.78
N TYR A 220 0.66 16.46 -11.70
CA TYR A 220 0.29 15.65 -12.86
C TYR A 220 -1.21 15.74 -13.19
N PRO A 221 -1.59 15.54 -14.47
CA PRO A 221 -2.98 15.30 -14.80
C PRO A 221 -3.51 14.02 -14.14
N VAL A 222 -4.76 14.02 -13.67
CA VAL A 222 -5.42 12.86 -13.02
C VAL A 222 -5.30 11.56 -13.83
N SER A 223 -5.37 11.66 -15.16
CA SER A 223 -5.21 10.49 -16.04
C SER A 223 -3.82 9.87 -15.97
N VAL A 224 -2.78 10.69 -15.80
CA VAL A 224 -1.39 10.23 -15.63
C VAL A 224 -1.23 9.54 -14.30
N ASP A 225 -1.78 10.10 -13.22
CA ASP A 225 -1.70 9.51 -11.89
C ASP A 225 -2.37 8.13 -11.83
N ILE A 226 -3.58 8.02 -12.37
CA ILE A 226 -4.32 6.76 -12.42
C ILE A 226 -3.57 5.74 -13.29
N ALA A 227 -3.08 6.15 -14.46
CA ALA A 227 -2.33 5.27 -15.36
C ALA A 227 -1.02 4.78 -14.71
N ALA A 228 -0.28 5.68 -14.06
CA ALA A 228 0.95 5.34 -13.35
C ALA A 228 0.70 4.34 -12.23
N LEU A 229 -0.29 4.57 -11.36
CA LEU A 229 -0.65 3.63 -10.29
C LEU A 229 -1.07 2.26 -10.85
N ALA A 230 -1.82 2.23 -11.95
CA ALA A 230 -2.21 0.98 -12.60
C ALA A 230 -1.00 0.23 -13.19
N ILE A 231 -0.07 0.95 -13.82
CA ILE A 231 1.18 0.37 -14.36
C ILE A 231 2.04 -0.20 -13.23
N PHE A 232 2.25 0.55 -12.14
CA PHE A 232 2.99 0.07 -10.98
C PHE A 232 2.33 -1.16 -10.35
N LEU A 233 1.00 -1.16 -10.22
CA LEU A 233 0.26 -2.32 -9.73
C LEU A 233 0.51 -3.56 -10.59
N MET A 234 0.41 -3.44 -11.91
CA MET A 234 0.65 -4.56 -12.83
C MET A 234 2.09 -5.08 -12.73
N ILE A 235 3.07 -4.17 -12.70
CA ILE A 235 4.48 -4.52 -12.56
C ILE A 235 4.73 -5.25 -11.23
N PHE A 236 4.23 -4.70 -10.11
CA PHE A 236 4.47 -5.28 -8.80
C PHE A 236 3.76 -6.62 -8.61
N MET A 237 2.52 -6.76 -9.09
CA MET A 237 1.81 -8.04 -9.06
C MET A 237 2.51 -9.11 -9.89
N ALA A 238 2.93 -8.78 -11.11
CA ALA A 238 3.67 -9.71 -11.97
C ALA A 238 5.01 -10.12 -11.34
N ALA A 239 5.74 -9.15 -10.77
CA ALA A 239 7.00 -9.40 -10.07
C ALA A 239 6.78 -10.27 -8.82
N ALA A 240 5.79 -9.94 -7.99
CA ALA A 240 5.46 -10.68 -6.77
C ALA A 240 5.11 -12.14 -7.10
N THR A 241 4.20 -12.37 -8.04
CA THR A 241 3.80 -13.72 -8.46
C THR A 241 5.01 -14.54 -8.92
N LYS A 242 5.80 -14.00 -9.86
CA LYS A 242 6.97 -14.69 -10.40
C LYS A 242 8.04 -15.00 -9.34
N LEU A 243 8.24 -14.08 -8.40
CA LEU A 243 9.19 -14.26 -7.31
C LEU A 243 8.70 -15.31 -6.31
N HIS A 244 7.40 -15.33 -5.98
CA HIS A 244 6.82 -16.34 -5.09
C HIS A 244 6.86 -17.74 -5.72
N GLU A 245 6.54 -17.90 -7.00
CA GLU A 245 6.67 -19.16 -7.71
C GLU A 245 8.10 -19.73 -7.64
N ARG A 246 9.11 -18.86 -7.75
CA ARG A 246 10.53 -19.26 -7.65
C ARG A 246 11.00 -19.53 -6.22
N SER A 247 10.39 -18.89 -5.23
CA SER A 247 10.80 -19.01 -3.84
C SER A 247 10.08 -20.15 -3.11
N LEU A 248 8.88 -20.54 -3.54
CA LEU A 248 8.09 -21.58 -2.90
C LEU A 248 8.84 -22.91 -2.71
N PRO A 249 9.53 -23.48 -3.72
CA PRO A 249 10.28 -24.74 -3.56
C PRO A 249 11.43 -24.65 -2.55
N LYS A 250 11.88 -23.43 -2.22
CA LYS A 250 12.97 -23.21 -1.24
C LYS A 250 12.47 -23.05 0.18
N ARG A 251 11.16 -22.99 0.38
CA ARG A 251 10.50 -22.80 1.66
C ARG A 251 9.80 -24.05 2.18
N LEU A 252 9.44 -24.96 1.26
CA LEU A 252 8.91 -26.30 1.51
C LEU A 252 10.03 -27.31 1.74
#